data_3b0a0861488e394488dac2691062de99
#
_entry.id   3b0a0861488e394488dac2691062de99
#
_cell.length_a   1.000
_cell.length_b   1.000
_cell.length_c   1.000
_cell.angle_alpha   90.00
_cell.angle_beta   90.00
_cell.angle_gamma   90.00
#
_symmetry.space_group_name_H-M   'P 1'
#
loop_
_entity.id
_entity.type
_entity.pdbx_description
1 polymer ?
#
loop_
_entity_poly.entity_id
_entity_poly.type
_entity_poly.pdbx_seq_one_letter_code
_entity_poly.pdbx_strand_id
1 'polypeptide(L)'
;MHSLSEILAKESKKIQWDSKWSEEELAAVEGMTPMQEVCYWQNQKQGHLNTIDGIECSKCLNRGFMNIVNVLPNGAEVTAYQECECTVARKAYKTAKESGMGDLLSYRLRDFKATEEFQVYMKDKAKKYILEADKEWFLALGQSGSGKTMICASICNQRMTKYDSEHDRFQEVKYMIWNEFVDKIKRMNYDLDRDVYFNEFSKSEILYVDDFLKGKYTETDLNYAFQLINYRYNNNLPTIISSEMFLDELRAIDEAVAGRMKQKAGSYLVQIRRDSKRNYRFKDEEMI
;
A
#
# COMPACT_ATOMS: atom_id res chain seq x y z
N MET A 1 48.22 23.11 26.58
CA MET A 1 47.06 22.39 26.08
C MET A 1 45.89 23.33 26.05
N HIS A 2 45.42 23.71 24.86
CA HIS A 2 44.21 24.54 24.78
C HIS A 2 43.01 23.68 25.14
N SER A 3 42.09 24.25 25.90
CA SER A 3 40.84 23.57 26.29
C SER A 3 39.98 23.33 25.05
N LEU A 4 39.16 22.26 25.08
CA LEU A 4 38.23 21.96 23.98
C LEU A 4 37.35 23.16 23.61
N SER A 5 36.99 23.99 24.60
CA SER A 5 36.21 25.22 24.42
C SER A 5 36.99 26.30 23.63
N GLU A 6 38.32 26.39 23.78
CA GLU A 6 39.13 27.32 22.98
C GLU A 6 39.33 26.85 21.53
N ILE A 7 39.35 25.53 21.31
CA ILE A 7 39.43 24.95 19.96
C ILE A 7 38.11 25.18 19.24
N LEU A 8 36.98 24.91 19.92
CA LEU A 8 35.63 25.10 19.32
C LEU A 8 35.36 26.59 19.06
N ALA A 9 35.79 27.50 19.96
CA ALA A 9 35.68 28.94 19.76
C ALA A 9 36.58 29.45 18.62
N LYS A 10 37.70 28.79 18.33
CA LYS A 10 38.58 29.10 17.17
C LYS A 10 38.03 28.57 15.85
N GLU A 11 37.40 27.41 15.86
CA GLU A 11 36.76 26.86 14.67
C GLU A 11 35.47 27.56 14.32
N SER A 12 34.66 27.97 15.29
CA SER A 12 33.47 28.81 15.06
C SER A 12 33.78 30.18 14.46
N LYS A 13 34.99 30.72 14.73
CA LYS A 13 35.47 31.97 14.07
C LYS A 13 35.99 31.76 12.65
N LYS A 14 36.22 30.53 12.18
CA LYS A 14 36.67 30.23 10.82
C LYS A 14 35.55 29.96 9.82
N ILE A 15 34.33 29.79 10.26
CA ILE A 15 33.18 29.77 9.39
C ILE A 15 32.78 31.24 9.18
N GLN A 16 33.44 31.90 8.24
CA GLN A 16 33.02 33.18 7.73
C GLN A 16 31.71 32.95 6.96
N TRP A 17 30.59 33.22 7.63
CA TRP A 17 29.28 33.30 7.00
C TRP A 17 29.25 34.63 6.25
N ASP A 18 29.63 34.60 4.97
CA ASP A 18 29.60 35.74 4.06
C ASP A 18 28.18 36.12 3.58
N SER A 19 27.15 35.78 4.32
CA SER A 19 25.79 36.29 4.11
C SER A 19 25.43 37.23 5.24
N LYS A 20 25.23 38.49 4.92
CA LYS A 20 24.60 39.45 5.85
C LYS A 20 23.17 38.96 6.05
N TRP A 21 22.92 38.45 7.24
CA TRP A 21 21.58 38.12 7.71
C TRP A 21 20.71 39.39 7.69
N SER A 22 19.48 39.32 7.26
CA SER A 22 18.53 40.41 7.36
C SER A 22 18.18 40.70 8.82
N GLU A 23 17.71 41.92 9.12
CA GLU A 23 17.25 42.23 10.46
C GLU A 23 16.12 41.33 10.94
N GLU A 24 15.25 40.87 10.01
CA GLU A 24 14.17 39.91 10.28
C GLU A 24 14.71 38.53 10.65
N GLU A 25 15.75 38.05 9.96
CA GLU A 25 16.40 36.79 10.26
C GLU A 25 17.11 36.80 11.62
N LEU A 26 17.78 37.88 11.96
CA LEU A 26 18.42 38.06 13.26
C LEU A 26 17.38 38.12 14.39
N ALA A 27 16.28 38.83 14.17
CA ALA A 27 15.18 38.91 15.13
C ALA A 27 14.51 37.55 15.37
N ALA A 28 14.48 36.67 14.35
CA ALA A 28 13.87 35.34 14.46
C ALA A 28 14.63 34.39 15.39
N VAL A 29 15.91 34.63 15.67
CA VAL A 29 16.75 33.81 16.56
C VAL A 29 17.09 34.51 17.90
N GLU A 30 16.58 35.70 18.10
CA GLU A 30 16.84 36.47 19.32
C GLU A 30 16.36 35.69 20.55
N GLY A 31 17.25 35.49 21.52
CA GLY A 31 16.99 34.77 22.77
C GLY A 31 17.09 33.23 22.63
N MET A 32 17.44 32.70 21.47
CA MET A 32 17.71 31.27 21.31
C MET A 32 19.08 30.87 21.87
N THR A 33 19.17 29.63 22.35
CA THR A 33 20.48 29.03 22.65
C THR A 33 21.24 28.73 21.35
N PRO A 34 22.57 28.58 21.38
CA PRO A 34 23.33 28.22 20.17
C PRO A 34 22.83 26.95 19.47
N MET A 35 22.34 25.97 20.21
CA MET A 35 21.78 24.73 19.62
C MET A 35 20.41 24.94 19.00
N GLN A 36 19.58 25.80 19.63
CA GLN A 36 18.29 26.19 19.05
C GLN A 36 18.47 26.99 17.75
N GLU A 37 19.42 27.89 17.71
CA GLU A 37 19.76 28.67 16.52
C GLU A 37 20.23 27.76 15.38
N VAL A 38 21.11 26.79 15.63
CA VAL A 38 21.54 25.80 14.65
C VAL A 38 20.34 25.00 14.11
N CYS A 39 19.44 24.52 14.99
CA CYS A 39 18.24 23.82 14.58
C CYS A 39 17.32 24.70 13.74
N TYR A 40 17.13 25.97 14.12
CA TYR A 40 16.32 26.92 13.37
C TYR A 40 16.82 27.06 11.92
N TRP A 41 18.10 27.37 11.72
CA TRP A 41 18.67 27.55 10.39
C TRP A 41 18.68 26.28 9.56
N GLN A 42 18.92 25.13 10.19
CA GLN A 42 18.81 23.84 9.48
C GLN A 42 17.38 23.55 9.04
N ASN A 43 16.39 24.01 9.82
CA ASN A 43 14.98 23.82 9.51
C ASN A 43 14.47 24.72 8.36
N GLN A 44 15.17 25.80 8.03
CA GLN A 44 14.86 26.64 6.86
C GLN A 44 15.31 26.02 5.52
N LYS A 45 16.10 24.96 5.55
CA LYS A 45 16.59 24.33 4.32
C LYS A 45 15.49 23.55 3.63
N GLN A 46 15.34 23.79 2.31
CA GLN A 46 14.40 23.08 1.46
C GLN A 46 14.84 21.63 1.25
N GLY A 47 13.91 20.67 1.41
CA GLY A 47 14.06 19.29 1.01
C GLY A 47 13.48 19.04 -0.39
N HIS A 48 13.53 17.78 -0.83
CA HIS A 48 13.13 17.37 -2.19
C HIS A 48 12.16 16.17 -2.21
N LEU A 49 11.64 15.73 -1.07
CA LEU A 49 10.77 14.54 -1.02
C LEU A 49 9.49 14.72 -1.84
N ASN A 50 8.99 15.95 -1.97
CA ASN A 50 7.84 16.27 -2.81
C ASN A 50 8.04 15.98 -4.31
N THR A 51 9.29 15.99 -4.81
CA THR A 51 9.58 15.59 -6.19
C THR A 51 9.44 14.09 -6.43
N ILE A 52 9.47 13.30 -5.34
CA ILE A 52 9.36 11.83 -5.38
C ILE A 52 7.91 11.38 -5.23
N ASP A 53 7.17 12.02 -4.32
CA ASP A 53 5.84 11.57 -3.89
C ASP A 53 4.72 12.61 -4.12
N GLY A 54 5.06 13.82 -4.58
CA GLY A 54 4.09 14.90 -4.81
C GLY A 54 3.50 15.51 -3.54
N ILE A 55 3.98 15.11 -2.34
CA ILE A 55 3.43 15.59 -1.07
C ILE A 55 4.18 16.83 -0.62
N GLU A 56 3.50 17.97 -0.63
CA GLU A 56 4.03 19.23 -0.10
C GLU A 56 3.87 19.30 1.41
N CYS A 57 4.93 19.73 2.10
CA CYS A 57 4.92 19.95 3.54
C CYS A 57 5.68 21.23 3.92
N SER A 58 4.94 22.25 4.29
CA SER A 58 5.51 23.53 4.75
C SER A 58 6.20 23.43 6.12
N LYS A 59 5.79 22.46 6.98
CA LYS A 59 6.35 22.28 8.32
C LYS A 59 7.82 21.88 8.32
N CYS A 60 8.21 20.94 7.46
CA CYS A 60 9.59 20.47 7.34
C CYS A 60 10.25 20.86 6.01
N LEU A 61 9.63 21.72 5.24
CA LEU A 61 10.06 22.11 3.89
C LEU A 61 10.45 20.90 3.02
N ASN A 62 9.62 19.86 3.04
CA ASN A 62 9.79 18.63 2.26
C ASN A 62 11.02 17.77 2.62
N ARG A 63 11.57 17.89 3.84
CA ARG A 63 12.69 17.08 4.31
C ARG A 63 12.28 15.77 4.98
N GLY A 64 11.04 15.68 5.49
CA GLY A 64 10.52 14.53 6.24
C GLY A 64 10.90 14.53 7.72
N PHE A 65 11.74 15.45 8.18
CA PHE A 65 12.17 15.57 9.57
C PHE A 65 12.39 17.03 9.98
N MET A 66 12.41 17.27 11.28
CA MET A 66 12.76 18.53 11.92
C MET A 66 14.00 18.34 12.80
N ASN A 67 14.88 19.33 12.81
CA ASN A 67 15.94 19.37 13.82
C ASN A 67 15.36 19.96 15.09
N ILE A 68 15.58 19.31 16.21
CA ILE A 68 15.14 19.73 17.54
C ILE A 68 16.32 19.76 18.51
N VAL A 69 16.16 20.45 19.61
CA VAL A 69 17.12 20.43 20.71
C VAL A 69 16.59 19.52 21.81
N ASN A 70 17.39 18.53 22.19
CA ASN A 70 17.16 17.71 23.36
C ASN A 70 18.08 18.16 24.49
N VAL A 71 17.52 18.25 25.70
CA VAL A 71 18.30 18.54 26.93
C VAL A 71 18.60 17.21 27.61
N LEU A 72 19.88 16.91 27.77
CA LEU A 72 20.34 15.72 28.46
C LEU A 72 20.18 15.85 29.98
N PRO A 73 20.20 14.73 30.75
CA PRO A 73 20.07 14.78 32.22
C PRO A 73 21.12 15.65 32.95
N ASN A 74 22.27 15.89 32.33
CA ASN A 74 23.32 16.78 32.83
C ASN A 74 23.12 18.25 32.45
N GLY A 75 22.00 18.59 31.81
CA GLY A 75 21.68 19.95 31.38
C GLY A 75 22.32 20.36 30.05
N ALA A 76 23.08 19.49 29.37
CA ALA A 76 23.68 19.81 28.10
C ALA A 76 22.63 19.70 26.96
N GLU A 77 22.64 20.68 26.06
CA GLU A 77 21.81 20.68 24.85
C GLU A 77 22.51 19.95 23.72
N VAL A 78 21.76 19.11 23.02
CA VAL A 78 22.21 18.39 21.84
C VAL A 78 21.16 18.49 20.72
N THR A 79 21.62 18.56 19.48
CA THR A 79 20.71 18.50 18.33
C THR A 79 20.26 17.05 18.11
N ALA A 80 18.99 16.90 17.78
CA ALA A 80 18.37 15.62 17.43
C ALA A 80 17.44 15.76 16.22
N TYR A 81 17.04 14.63 15.64
CA TYR A 81 16.06 14.61 14.56
C TYR A 81 14.72 14.09 15.10
N GLN A 82 13.66 14.77 14.72
CA GLN A 82 12.29 14.33 14.96
C GLN A 82 11.59 14.12 13.62
N GLU A 83 10.97 12.96 13.41
CA GLU A 83 10.17 12.74 12.21
C GLU A 83 9.04 13.77 12.10
N CYS A 84 8.84 14.28 10.89
CA CYS A 84 7.72 15.16 10.62
C CYS A 84 6.43 14.34 10.41
N GLU A 85 5.30 14.87 10.81
CA GLU A 85 3.99 14.24 10.61
C GLU A 85 3.70 13.85 9.15
N CYS A 86 4.31 14.54 8.17
CA CYS A 86 4.17 14.20 6.76
C CYS A 86 4.76 12.83 6.40
N THR A 87 5.65 12.25 7.22
CA THR A 87 6.23 10.93 6.98
C THR A 87 5.19 9.83 6.96
N VAL A 88 4.11 9.96 7.73
CA VAL A 88 2.98 9.03 7.71
C VAL A 88 2.33 9.00 6.32
N ALA A 89 2.04 10.16 5.74
CA ALA A 89 1.47 10.26 4.39
C ALA A 89 2.44 9.72 3.32
N ARG A 90 3.74 9.97 3.48
CA ARG A 90 4.79 9.48 2.57
C ARG A 90 4.95 7.96 2.64
N LYS A 91 4.90 7.37 3.84
CA LYS A 91 4.87 5.91 4.04
C LYS A 91 3.64 5.31 3.35
N ALA A 92 2.46 5.90 3.53
CA ALA A 92 1.23 5.45 2.86
C ALA A 92 1.33 5.53 1.33
N TYR A 93 1.86 6.63 0.79
CA TYR A 93 2.10 6.78 -0.66
C TYR A 93 3.05 5.70 -1.20
N LYS A 94 4.17 5.46 -0.50
CA LYS A 94 5.13 4.42 -0.87
C LYS A 94 4.47 3.04 -0.91
N THR A 95 3.76 2.66 0.15
CA THR A 95 3.03 1.39 0.24
C THR A 95 2.02 1.24 -0.91
N ALA A 96 1.26 2.30 -1.20
CA ALA A 96 0.31 2.29 -2.31
C ALA A 96 1.01 2.12 -3.67
N LYS A 97 2.11 2.82 -3.91
CA LYS A 97 2.89 2.71 -5.15
C LYS A 97 3.49 1.31 -5.34
N GLU A 98 4.01 0.71 -4.28
CA GLU A 98 4.62 -0.62 -4.29
C GLU A 98 3.60 -1.76 -4.39
N SER A 99 2.30 -1.47 -4.21
CA SER A 99 1.23 -2.46 -4.35
C SER A 99 1.06 -2.98 -5.78
N GLY A 100 1.45 -2.20 -6.79
CA GLY A 100 1.24 -2.50 -8.21
C GLY A 100 -0.19 -2.21 -8.71
N MET A 101 -1.06 -1.61 -7.89
CA MET A 101 -2.48 -1.39 -8.22
C MET A 101 -2.73 -0.28 -9.26
N GLY A 102 -1.77 0.62 -9.52
CA GLY A 102 -1.91 1.68 -10.51
C GLY A 102 -3.22 2.48 -10.36
N ASP A 103 -4.00 2.58 -11.44
CA ASP A 103 -5.27 3.33 -11.46
C ASP A 103 -6.32 2.80 -10.47
N LEU A 104 -6.23 1.54 -10.07
CA LEU A 104 -7.13 0.94 -9.07
C LEU A 104 -6.99 1.60 -7.69
N LEU A 105 -5.91 2.33 -7.43
CA LEU A 105 -5.73 3.13 -6.22
C LEU A 105 -6.77 4.24 -6.07
N SER A 106 -7.44 4.64 -7.16
CA SER A 106 -8.51 5.64 -7.14
C SER A 106 -9.84 5.11 -6.60
N TYR A 107 -10.07 3.79 -6.64
CA TYR A 107 -11.35 3.20 -6.27
C TYR A 107 -11.64 3.28 -4.76
N ARG A 108 -12.85 3.73 -4.43
CA ARG A 108 -13.34 3.80 -3.05
C ARG A 108 -14.69 3.11 -2.94
N LEU A 109 -14.91 2.39 -1.87
CA LEU A 109 -16.16 1.67 -1.64
C LEU A 109 -17.38 2.63 -1.58
N ARG A 110 -17.18 3.87 -1.14
CA ARG A 110 -18.24 4.90 -1.13
C ARG A 110 -18.76 5.23 -2.54
N ASP A 111 -17.86 5.18 -3.53
CA ASP A 111 -18.14 5.55 -4.92
C ASP A 111 -18.79 4.40 -5.71
N PHE A 112 -18.83 3.19 -5.13
CA PHE A 112 -19.53 2.06 -5.72
C PHE A 112 -21.05 2.29 -5.66
N LYS A 113 -21.63 2.53 -6.84
CA LYS A 113 -23.08 2.72 -7.00
C LYS A 113 -23.81 1.38 -6.83
N ALA A 114 -24.53 1.23 -5.74
CA ALA A 114 -25.28 0.02 -5.40
C ALA A 114 -26.78 0.30 -5.58
N THR A 115 -27.26 0.18 -6.81
CA THR A 115 -28.69 0.42 -7.18
C THR A 115 -29.48 -0.86 -7.28
N GLU A 116 -28.82 -2.00 -7.45
CA GLU A 116 -29.43 -3.32 -7.55
C GLU A 116 -29.11 -4.17 -6.32
N GLU A 117 -29.97 -5.11 -6.00
CA GLU A 117 -29.86 -5.96 -4.81
C GLU A 117 -28.49 -6.67 -4.71
N PHE A 118 -28.00 -7.23 -5.83
CA PHE A 118 -26.69 -7.89 -5.83
C PHE A 118 -25.54 -6.93 -5.57
N GLN A 119 -25.65 -5.66 -6.00
CA GLN A 119 -24.63 -4.63 -5.75
C GLN A 119 -24.63 -4.21 -4.28
N VAL A 120 -25.82 -4.07 -3.67
CA VAL A 120 -25.98 -3.81 -2.25
C VAL A 120 -25.37 -4.95 -1.46
N TYR A 121 -25.70 -6.20 -1.79
CA TYR A 121 -25.12 -7.38 -1.15
C TYR A 121 -23.59 -7.42 -1.26
N MET A 122 -23.02 -7.17 -2.44
CA MET A 122 -21.58 -7.09 -2.65
C MET A 122 -20.94 -6.02 -1.76
N LYS A 123 -21.52 -4.82 -1.76
CA LYS A 123 -21.01 -3.68 -0.98
C LYS A 123 -21.03 -3.96 0.52
N ASP A 124 -22.11 -4.59 1.01
CA ASP A 124 -22.24 -4.90 2.43
C ASP A 124 -21.28 -6.04 2.85
N LYS A 125 -21.06 -7.04 2.00
CA LYS A 125 -20.03 -8.05 2.24
C LYS A 125 -18.62 -7.45 2.28
N ALA A 126 -18.31 -6.49 1.38
CA ALA A 126 -17.04 -5.80 1.39
C ALA A 126 -16.86 -4.94 2.65
N LYS A 127 -17.89 -4.20 3.08
CA LYS A 127 -17.86 -3.45 4.35
C LYS A 127 -17.57 -4.36 5.53
N LYS A 128 -18.31 -5.49 5.61
CA LYS A 128 -18.13 -6.45 6.68
C LYS A 128 -16.70 -7.01 6.70
N TYR A 129 -16.16 -7.38 5.53
CA TYR A 129 -14.79 -7.85 5.40
C TYR A 129 -13.77 -6.81 5.88
N ILE A 130 -13.92 -5.55 5.48
CA ILE A 130 -13.03 -4.45 5.89
C ILE A 130 -13.00 -4.26 7.41
N LEU A 131 -14.16 -4.42 8.06
CA LEU A 131 -14.31 -4.17 9.49
C LEU A 131 -13.90 -5.36 10.37
N GLU A 132 -14.18 -6.59 9.94
CA GLU A 132 -14.11 -7.77 10.79
C GLU A 132 -13.01 -8.77 10.40
N ALA A 133 -12.63 -8.82 9.11
CA ALA A 133 -11.69 -9.82 8.64
C ALA A 133 -10.23 -9.46 8.96
N ASP A 134 -9.49 -10.46 9.42
CA ASP A 134 -8.03 -10.37 9.65
C ASP A 134 -7.28 -11.27 8.65
N LYS A 135 -7.55 -12.58 8.70
CA LYS A 135 -6.85 -13.61 7.88
C LYS A 135 -7.77 -14.35 6.91
N GLU A 136 -9.04 -13.95 6.88
CA GLU A 136 -10.03 -14.50 5.96
C GLU A 136 -9.76 -14.00 4.53
N TRP A 137 -10.32 -14.75 3.56
CA TRP A 137 -10.25 -14.37 2.16
C TRP A 137 -11.55 -13.68 1.72
N PHE A 138 -11.43 -12.82 0.71
CA PHE A 138 -12.59 -12.25 0.04
C PHE A 138 -12.66 -12.76 -1.39
N LEU A 139 -13.77 -13.42 -1.76
CA LEU A 139 -13.97 -13.94 -3.11
C LEU A 139 -15.12 -13.24 -3.79
N ALA A 140 -14.86 -12.63 -4.96
CA ALA A 140 -15.85 -12.02 -5.83
C ALA A 140 -15.89 -12.79 -7.17
N LEU A 141 -16.90 -13.66 -7.35
CA LEU A 141 -16.97 -14.63 -8.43
C LEU A 141 -18.16 -14.37 -9.36
N GLY A 142 -18.04 -14.80 -10.63
CA GLY A 142 -19.15 -14.84 -11.60
C GLY A 142 -19.18 -13.66 -12.56
N GLN A 143 -20.38 -13.14 -12.87
CA GLN A 143 -20.68 -12.23 -13.97
C GLN A 143 -19.61 -11.16 -14.26
N SER A 144 -19.16 -11.08 -15.52
CA SER A 144 -18.28 -10.01 -16.01
C SER A 144 -18.99 -8.65 -15.97
N GLY A 145 -18.22 -7.58 -15.74
CA GLY A 145 -18.77 -6.21 -15.68
C GLY A 145 -19.68 -5.91 -14.49
N SER A 146 -19.75 -6.79 -13.48
CA SER A 146 -20.60 -6.59 -12.29
C SER A 146 -19.96 -5.72 -11.19
N GLY A 147 -18.73 -5.23 -11.39
CA GLY A 147 -18.03 -4.37 -10.42
C GLY A 147 -17.10 -5.11 -9.45
N LYS A 148 -16.78 -6.39 -9.69
CA LYS A 148 -15.87 -7.20 -8.83
C LYS A 148 -14.53 -6.51 -8.58
N THR A 149 -13.85 -6.10 -9.65
CA THR A 149 -12.54 -5.42 -9.57
C THR A 149 -12.63 -4.14 -8.72
N MET A 150 -13.68 -3.33 -8.90
CA MET A 150 -13.86 -2.10 -8.11
C MET A 150 -14.05 -2.41 -6.61
N ILE A 151 -14.84 -3.42 -6.27
CA ILE A 151 -15.04 -3.85 -4.87
C ILE A 151 -13.74 -4.38 -4.27
N CYS A 152 -13.05 -5.30 -4.94
CA CYS A 152 -11.79 -5.88 -4.46
C CYS A 152 -10.71 -4.81 -4.29
N ALA A 153 -10.56 -3.92 -5.28
CA ALA A 153 -9.60 -2.81 -5.19
C ALA A 153 -9.95 -1.84 -4.05
N SER A 154 -11.24 -1.56 -3.82
CA SER A 154 -11.68 -0.71 -2.71
C SER A 154 -11.35 -1.34 -1.34
N ILE A 155 -11.47 -2.67 -1.21
CA ILE A 155 -11.05 -3.40 0.00
C ILE A 155 -9.54 -3.24 0.19
N CYS A 156 -8.73 -3.45 -0.86
CA CYS A 156 -7.27 -3.31 -0.81
C CYS A 156 -6.86 -1.90 -0.41
N ASN A 157 -7.46 -0.88 -1.03
CA ASN A 157 -7.21 0.52 -0.72
C ASN A 157 -7.50 0.84 0.76
N GLN A 158 -8.58 0.29 1.31
CA GLN A 158 -8.91 0.47 2.71
C GLN A 158 -7.95 -0.28 3.64
N ARG A 159 -7.48 -1.48 3.25
CA ARG A 159 -6.47 -2.23 4.02
C ARG A 159 -5.15 -1.46 4.09
N MET A 160 -4.70 -0.87 2.99
CA MET A 160 -3.48 -0.03 2.95
C MET A 160 -3.55 1.26 3.78
N THR A 161 -4.73 1.65 4.29
CA THR A 161 -4.85 2.76 5.26
C THR A 161 -4.68 2.32 6.71
N LYS A 162 -4.63 1.01 6.98
CA LYS A 162 -4.40 0.51 8.35
C LYS A 162 -2.93 0.64 8.70
N TYR A 163 -2.65 1.48 9.69
CA TYR A 163 -1.32 1.67 10.21
C TYR A 163 -1.04 0.68 11.33
N ASP A 164 0.08 -0.02 11.21
CA ASP A 164 0.62 -0.91 12.22
C ASP A 164 1.65 -0.11 13.05
N SER A 165 1.26 0.30 14.24
CA SER A 165 2.11 1.09 15.14
C SER A 165 3.26 0.30 15.76
N GLU A 166 3.16 -1.03 15.80
CA GLU A 166 4.21 -1.91 16.33
C GLU A 166 5.39 -1.99 15.36
N HIS A 167 5.10 -2.02 14.06
CA HIS A 167 6.12 -2.10 13.02
C HIS A 167 6.36 -0.78 12.27
N ASP A 168 5.70 0.30 12.70
CA ASP A 168 5.80 1.65 12.08
C ASP A 168 5.58 1.64 10.55
N ARG A 169 4.56 0.92 10.08
CA ARG A 169 4.24 0.77 8.67
C ARG A 169 2.76 0.60 8.40
N PHE A 170 2.35 0.81 7.17
CA PHE A 170 1.01 0.45 6.70
C PHE A 170 0.97 -1.01 6.24
N GLN A 171 -0.24 -1.60 6.23
CA GLN A 171 -0.43 -2.94 5.66
C GLN A 171 -0.06 -2.95 4.18
N GLU A 172 0.70 -3.95 3.77
CA GLU A 172 1.16 -4.09 2.39
C GLU A 172 0.20 -4.96 1.59
N VAL A 173 -0.20 -4.45 0.42
CA VAL A 173 -0.99 -5.18 -0.57
C VAL A 173 -0.13 -5.37 -1.82
N LYS A 174 -0.11 -6.59 -2.35
CA LYS A 174 0.39 -6.88 -3.69
C LYS A 174 -0.78 -7.20 -4.61
N TYR A 175 -0.77 -6.57 -5.79
CA TYR A 175 -1.77 -6.79 -6.83
C TYR A 175 -1.18 -7.61 -7.97
N MET A 176 -1.94 -8.59 -8.44
CA MET A 176 -1.58 -9.39 -9.60
C MET A 176 -2.79 -9.57 -10.52
N ILE A 177 -2.59 -9.40 -11.82
CA ILE A 177 -3.49 -9.92 -12.85
C ILE A 177 -3.03 -11.33 -13.17
N TRP A 178 -3.91 -12.32 -12.97
CA TRP A 178 -3.54 -13.73 -13.05
C TRP A 178 -2.82 -14.11 -14.34
N ASN A 179 -3.40 -13.76 -15.49
CA ASN A 179 -2.82 -14.13 -16.77
C ASN A 179 -1.45 -13.47 -17.02
N GLU A 180 -1.29 -12.22 -16.64
CA GLU A 180 -0.01 -11.51 -16.77
C GLU A 180 1.08 -12.14 -15.87
N PHE A 181 0.71 -12.52 -14.65
CA PHE A 181 1.60 -13.23 -13.73
C PHE A 181 2.08 -14.55 -14.31
N VAL A 182 1.16 -15.37 -14.80
CA VAL A 182 1.50 -16.70 -15.36
C VAL A 182 2.31 -16.57 -16.65
N ASP A 183 1.93 -15.64 -17.53
CA ASP A 183 2.68 -15.39 -18.77
C ASP A 183 4.10 -14.92 -18.49
N LYS A 184 4.28 -14.05 -17.49
CA LYS A 184 5.60 -13.55 -17.11
C LYS A 184 6.47 -14.65 -16.52
N ILE A 185 5.93 -15.46 -15.60
CA ILE A 185 6.70 -16.54 -14.97
C ILE A 185 7.10 -17.63 -15.98
N LYS A 186 6.23 -17.94 -16.96
CA LYS A 186 6.53 -18.90 -18.04
C LYS A 186 7.65 -18.42 -18.98
N ARG A 187 7.82 -17.10 -19.15
CA ARG A 187 8.87 -16.51 -20.01
C ARG A 187 10.24 -16.45 -19.32
N MET A 188 10.30 -16.67 -18.02
CA MET A 188 11.57 -16.67 -17.27
C MET A 188 12.36 -17.93 -17.60
N ASN A 189 13.66 -17.76 -17.93
CA ASN A 189 14.52 -18.86 -18.34
C ASN A 189 15.11 -19.64 -17.16
N TYR A 190 15.31 -18.99 -16.03
CA TYR A 190 15.96 -19.58 -14.86
C TYR A 190 14.95 -19.87 -13.75
N ASP A 191 15.05 -21.05 -13.14
CA ASP A 191 14.16 -21.48 -12.05
C ASP A 191 14.28 -20.56 -10.84
N LEU A 192 15.48 -20.09 -10.53
CA LEU A 192 15.69 -19.16 -9.42
C LEU A 192 14.88 -17.85 -9.61
N ASP A 193 14.85 -17.30 -10.82
CA ASP A 193 14.07 -16.08 -11.11
C ASP A 193 12.58 -16.34 -10.98
N ARG A 194 12.10 -17.51 -11.40
CA ARG A 194 10.71 -17.95 -11.23
C ARG A 194 10.34 -18.04 -9.77
N ASP A 195 11.21 -18.66 -8.96
CA ASP A 195 10.99 -18.81 -7.53
C ASP A 195 10.96 -17.44 -6.81
N VAL A 196 11.87 -16.53 -7.13
CA VAL A 196 11.90 -15.18 -6.60
C VAL A 196 10.61 -14.45 -6.96
N TYR A 197 10.22 -14.46 -8.22
CA TYR A 197 9.01 -13.79 -8.70
C TYR A 197 7.75 -14.42 -8.10
N PHE A 198 7.64 -15.74 -8.04
CA PHE A 198 6.52 -16.42 -7.39
C PHE A 198 6.43 -16.07 -5.89
N ASN A 199 7.58 -16.05 -5.20
CA ASN A 199 7.65 -15.73 -3.77
C ASN A 199 7.25 -14.30 -3.46
N GLU A 200 7.48 -13.33 -4.36
CA GLU A 200 7.03 -11.94 -4.20
C GLU A 200 5.53 -11.86 -3.94
N PHE A 201 4.73 -12.67 -4.66
CA PHE A 201 3.28 -12.68 -4.51
C PHE A 201 2.79 -13.69 -3.47
N SER A 202 3.32 -14.91 -3.49
CA SER A 202 2.86 -15.96 -2.57
C SER A 202 3.10 -15.61 -1.11
N LYS A 203 4.16 -14.86 -0.79
CA LYS A 203 4.54 -14.45 0.57
C LYS A 203 4.09 -13.05 0.96
N SER A 204 3.48 -12.28 0.05
CA SER A 204 3.00 -10.93 0.36
C SER A 204 2.02 -10.94 1.54
N GLU A 205 2.01 -9.88 2.34
CA GLU A 205 1.12 -9.77 3.49
C GLU A 205 -0.34 -9.92 3.06
N ILE A 206 -0.80 -9.11 2.14
CA ILE A 206 -2.13 -9.23 1.52
C ILE A 206 -1.94 -9.36 0.02
N LEU A 207 -2.61 -10.33 -0.61
CA LEU A 207 -2.58 -10.51 -2.06
C LEU A 207 -3.96 -10.25 -2.66
N TYR A 208 -4.00 -9.43 -3.70
CA TYR A 208 -5.16 -9.33 -4.58
C TYR A 208 -4.85 -9.98 -5.93
N VAL A 209 -5.57 -11.06 -6.24
CA VAL A 209 -5.53 -11.77 -7.52
C VAL A 209 -6.74 -11.37 -8.33
N ASP A 210 -6.54 -10.63 -9.41
CA ASP A 210 -7.62 -10.22 -10.32
C ASP A 210 -7.69 -11.17 -11.52
N ASP A 211 -8.92 -11.41 -11.98
CA ASP A 211 -9.22 -12.29 -13.13
C ASP A 211 -8.63 -13.71 -12.99
N PHE A 212 -8.71 -14.29 -11.80
CA PHE A 212 -8.18 -15.63 -11.50
C PHE A 212 -8.73 -16.69 -12.42
N LEU A 213 -7.85 -17.44 -13.14
CA LEU A 213 -8.15 -18.48 -14.12
C LEU A 213 -9.10 -18.03 -15.24
N LYS A 214 -8.99 -16.76 -15.66
CA LYS A 214 -9.81 -16.22 -16.75
C LYS A 214 -9.33 -16.72 -18.11
N GLY A 215 -10.28 -17.18 -18.93
CA GLY A 215 -10.05 -17.61 -20.30
C GLY A 215 -9.54 -19.05 -20.41
N LYS A 216 -8.60 -19.28 -21.34
CA LYS A 216 -7.98 -20.61 -21.51
C LYS A 216 -6.79 -20.74 -20.56
N TYR A 217 -6.71 -21.85 -19.89
CA TYR A 217 -5.61 -22.19 -18.98
C TYR A 217 -4.96 -23.50 -19.36
N THR A 218 -3.69 -23.64 -19.07
CA THR A 218 -2.89 -24.85 -19.29
C THR A 218 -2.69 -25.59 -17.96
N GLU A 219 -2.20 -26.83 -18.04
CA GLU A 219 -1.85 -27.62 -16.84
C GLU A 219 -0.80 -26.90 -15.97
N THR A 220 0.14 -26.20 -16.59
CA THR A 220 1.12 -25.36 -15.88
C THR A 220 0.44 -24.23 -15.10
N ASP A 221 -0.59 -23.59 -15.66
CA ASP A 221 -1.34 -22.52 -14.98
C ASP A 221 -2.05 -23.06 -13.74
N LEU A 222 -2.65 -24.26 -13.87
CA LEU A 222 -3.31 -24.94 -12.77
C LEU A 222 -2.32 -25.29 -11.65
N ASN A 223 -1.11 -25.72 -12.03
CA ASN A 223 -0.07 -26.00 -11.05
C ASN A 223 0.35 -24.75 -10.26
N TYR A 224 0.54 -23.62 -10.91
CA TYR A 224 0.80 -22.35 -10.23
C TYR A 224 -0.39 -21.89 -9.37
N ALA A 225 -1.63 -22.08 -9.84
CA ALA A 225 -2.82 -21.80 -9.05
C ALA A 225 -2.85 -22.63 -7.75
N PHE A 226 -2.62 -23.95 -7.88
CA PHE A 226 -2.55 -24.85 -6.73
C PHE A 226 -1.45 -24.41 -5.74
N GLN A 227 -0.23 -24.16 -6.23
CA GLN A 227 0.89 -23.76 -5.39
C GLN A 227 0.59 -22.44 -4.64
N LEU A 228 0.07 -21.43 -5.34
CA LEU A 228 -0.26 -20.12 -4.74
C LEU A 228 -1.34 -20.25 -3.66
N ILE A 229 -2.46 -20.88 -3.99
CA ILE A 229 -3.59 -21.06 -3.08
C ILE A 229 -3.17 -21.90 -1.88
N ASN A 230 -2.44 -23.00 -2.10
CA ASN A 230 -1.98 -23.88 -1.04
C ASN A 230 -0.99 -23.18 -0.09
N TYR A 231 -0.03 -22.44 -0.64
CA TYR A 231 0.92 -21.69 0.18
C TYR A 231 0.21 -20.68 1.08
N ARG A 232 -0.67 -19.85 0.51
CA ARG A 232 -1.37 -18.80 1.24
C ARG A 232 -2.37 -19.35 2.26
N TYR A 233 -3.05 -20.46 1.90
CA TYR A 233 -3.92 -21.18 2.81
C TYR A 233 -3.17 -21.70 4.05
N ASN A 234 -2.03 -22.38 3.84
CA ASN A 234 -1.25 -22.98 4.93
C ASN A 234 -0.59 -21.94 5.85
N ASN A 235 -0.25 -20.77 5.30
CA ASN A 235 0.38 -19.68 6.06
C ASN A 235 -0.64 -18.65 6.59
N ASN A 236 -1.95 -18.91 6.46
CA ASN A 236 -3.02 -18.01 6.93
C ASN A 236 -2.91 -16.57 6.39
N LEU A 237 -2.46 -16.39 5.14
CA LEU A 237 -2.27 -15.09 4.52
C LEU A 237 -3.57 -14.58 3.89
N PRO A 238 -4.05 -13.36 4.24
CA PRO A 238 -5.25 -12.75 3.66
C PRO A 238 -5.15 -12.66 2.14
N THR A 239 -6.19 -13.12 1.44
CA THR A 239 -6.20 -13.13 -0.02
C THR A 239 -7.54 -12.64 -0.54
N ILE A 240 -7.50 -11.73 -1.51
CA ILE A 240 -8.67 -11.18 -2.20
C ILE A 240 -8.60 -11.70 -3.63
N ILE A 241 -9.69 -12.30 -4.12
CA ILE A 241 -9.71 -12.92 -5.46
C ILE A 241 -10.95 -12.45 -6.21
N SER A 242 -10.78 -11.97 -7.43
CA SER A 242 -11.86 -11.84 -8.40
C SER A 242 -11.73 -12.90 -9.48
N SER A 243 -12.85 -13.45 -9.95
CA SER A 243 -12.89 -14.38 -11.07
C SER A 243 -14.21 -14.31 -11.83
N GLU A 244 -14.20 -14.62 -13.11
CA GLU A 244 -15.44 -14.82 -13.89
C GLU A 244 -16.02 -16.23 -13.71
N MET A 245 -15.27 -17.15 -13.10
CA MET A 245 -15.72 -18.49 -12.76
C MET A 245 -16.53 -18.51 -11.47
N PHE A 246 -17.51 -19.43 -11.39
CA PHE A 246 -18.17 -19.77 -10.14
C PHE A 246 -17.33 -20.77 -9.33
N LEU A 247 -17.66 -20.88 -8.04
CA LEU A 247 -16.98 -21.84 -7.18
C LEU A 247 -17.11 -23.28 -7.66
N ASP A 248 -18.27 -23.66 -8.20
CA ASP A 248 -18.50 -25.00 -8.74
C ASP A 248 -17.69 -25.25 -10.02
N GLU A 249 -17.48 -24.23 -10.85
CA GLU A 249 -16.59 -24.31 -12.01
C GLU A 249 -15.13 -24.47 -11.57
N LEU A 250 -14.68 -23.73 -10.57
CA LEU A 250 -13.36 -23.90 -9.97
C LEU A 250 -13.20 -25.29 -9.32
N ARG A 251 -14.25 -25.79 -8.66
CA ARG A 251 -14.28 -27.14 -8.08
C ARG A 251 -14.16 -28.23 -9.14
N ALA A 252 -14.76 -28.06 -10.30
CA ALA A 252 -14.65 -29.02 -11.41
C ALA A 252 -13.23 -29.08 -11.97
N ILE A 253 -12.44 -28.02 -11.85
CA ILE A 253 -11.03 -27.97 -12.25
C ILE A 253 -10.15 -28.63 -11.17
N ASP A 254 -10.27 -28.16 -9.93
CA ASP A 254 -9.50 -28.65 -8.79
C ASP A 254 -10.34 -28.50 -7.50
N GLU A 255 -10.81 -29.65 -6.97
CA GLU A 255 -11.63 -29.67 -5.76
C GLU A 255 -10.85 -29.18 -4.52
N ALA A 256 -9.54 -29.44 -4.46
CA ALA A 256 -8.71 -29.04 -3.32
C ALA A 256 -8.49 -27.53 -3.31
N VAL A 257 -8.25 -26.91 -4.46
CA VAL A 257 -8.14 -25.45 -4.61
C VAL A 257 -9.45 -24.76 -4.23
N ALA A 258 -10.56 -25.18 -4.84
CA ALA A 258 -11.88 -24.61 -4.56
C ALA A 258 -12.32 -24.79 -3.09
N GLY A 259 -12.01 -25.95 -2.50
CA GLY A 259 -12.30 -26.26 -1.11
C GLY A 259 -11.58 -25.31 -0.14
N ARG A 260 -10.27 -25.08 -0.35
CA ARG A 260 -9.47 -24.13 0.43
C ARG A 260 -9.98 -22.71 0.30
N MET A 261 -10.27 -22.28 -0.94
CA MET A 261 -10.82 -20.95 -1.20
C MET A 261 -12.14 -20.76 -0.47
N LYS A 262 -13.08 -21.70 -0.57
CA LYS A 262 -14.37 -21.67 0.12
C LYS A 262 -14.22 -21.60 1.64
N GLN A 263 -13.36 -22.47 2.19
CA GLN A 263 -13.12 -22.54 3.64
C GLN A 263 -12.57 -21.21 4.17
N LYS A 264 -11.57 -20.63 3.49
CA LYS A 264 -10.95 -19.37 3.88
C LYS A 264 -11.86 -18.16 3.71
N ALA A 265 -12.71 -18.16 2.69
CA ALA A 265 -13.64 -17.06 2.45
C ALA A 265 -14.83 -17.10 3.43
N GLY A 266 -15.30 -18.28 3.83
CA GLY A 266 -16.43 -18.40 4.73
C GLY A 266 -17.64 -17.56 4.27
N SER A 267 -18.01 -16.56 5.09
CA SER A 267 -19.13 -15.65 4.81
C SER A 267 -18.78 -14.53 3.81
N TYR A 268 -17.52 -14.38 3.40
CA TYR A 268 -17.05 -13.35 2.49
C TYR A 268 -16.94 -13.83 1.03
N LEU A 269 -17.58 -14.96 0.72
CA LEU A 269 -17.79 -15.44 -0.64
C LEU A 269 -18.99 -14.71 -1.25
N VAL A 270 -18.76 -14.03 -2.36
CA VAL A 270 -19.78 -13.38 -3.19
C VAL A 270 -19.80 -14.03 -4.56
N GLN A 271 -20.95 -14.53 -4.98
CA GLN A 271 -21.16 -15.09 -6.32
C GLN A 271 -22.29 -14.36 -7.04
N ILE A 272 -21.98 -13.79 -8.20
CA ILE A 272 -22.93 -12.99 -8.99
C ILE A 272 -23.34 -13.83 -10.19
N ARG A 273 -24.63 -14.22 -10.23
CA ARG A 273 -25.19 -15.04 -11.33
C ARG A 273 -24.98 -14.37 -12.67
N ARG A 274 -24.71 -15.16 -13.70
CA ARG A 274 -24.61 -14.69 -15.09
C ARG A 274 -25.97 -14.18 -15.56
N ASP A 275 -25.98 -12.89 -15.93
CA ASP A 275 -27.12 -12.17 -16.45
C ASP A 275 -26.55 -10.97 -17.22
N SER A 276 -26.90 -10.83 -18.50
CA SER A 276 -26.43 -9.72 -19.33
C SER A 276 -26.78 -8.34 -18.75
N LYS A 277 -27.93 -8.23 -18.08
CA LYS A 277 -28.39 -7.00 -17.40
C LYS A 277 -27.46 -6.60 -16.24
N ARG A 278 -26.66 -7.50 -15.71
CA ARG A 278 -25.69 -7.26 -14.62
C ARG A 278 -24.33 -6.82 -15.12
N ASN A 279 -24.15 -6.73 -16.44
CA ASN A 279 -22.92 -6.20 -17.03
C ASN A 279 -23.04 -4.68 -17.17
N TYR A 280 -22.43 -3.95 -16.25
CA TYR A 280 -22.49 -2.49 -16.19
C TYR A 280 -21.82 -1.81 -17.41
N ARG A 281 -20.94 -2.51 -18.12
CA ARG A 281 -20.25 -1.95 -19.29
C ARG A 281 -21.13 -1.77 -20.51
N PHE A 282 -22.28 -2.45 -20.54
CA PHE A 282 -23.26 -2.41 -21.65
C PHE A 282 -24.62 -1.82 -21.23
N LYS A 283 -24.72 -1.21 -20.04
CA LYS A 283 -26.01 -0.67 -19.53
C LYS A 283 -26.57 0.49 -20.35
N ASP A 284 -25.71 1.21 -21.09
CA ASP A 284 -26.08 2.40 -21.86
C ASP A 284 -26.16 2.10 -23.39
N GLU A 285 -26.01 0.85 -23.81
CA GLU A 285 -26.26 0.48 -25.20
C GLU A 285 -27.77 0.34 -25.42
N GLU A 286 -28.40 1.43 -25.89
CA GLU A 286 -29.71 1.34 -26.53
C GLU A 286 -29.55 0.46 -27.79
N MET A 287 -30.18 -0.73 -27.81
CA MET A 287 -30.32 -1.51 -29.03
C MET A 287 -31.32 -0.71 -29.94
N ILE A 288 -30.76 -0.07 -30.95
CA ILE A 288 -31.51 0.56 -32.05
C ILE A 288 -32.03 -0.53 -32.98
#